data_655e49c1c91bdca062dbf1ecd6fe6157
#
_entry.id   655e49c1c91bdca062dbf1ecd6fe6157
#
_cell.length_a   1.000
_cell.length_b   1.000
_cell.length_c   1.000
_cell.angle_alpha   90.00
_cell.angle_beta   90.00
_cell.angle_gamma   90.00
#
_symmetry.space_group_name_H-M   'P 1'
#
loop_
_entity.id
_entity.type
_entity.pdbx_description
1 polymer ?
#
loop_
_entity_poly.entity_id
_entity_poly.type
_entity_poly.pdbx_seq_one_letter_code
_entity_poly.pdbx_strand_id
1 'polypeptide(L)'
;MAPHEITKPEGGVRSFTFDLEVQPVLDRACIACHDGSNKLADFTGGKIDKFSGFGVSYLNLHPYVYRQGPEAEIEVLDPYEYHASVSPLIKILKTGHQGVELTDKEWQALYNWIDFNAPYHGKFKANEFKGVEQISRRTELTEKYARSGVDWQSEIRSYAKYLEGQEKPAPVKPEKKEYKDKDEKVRLIKLLPRLCLPKKEKRR
;
A
#
# COMPACT_ATOMS: atom_id res chain seq x y z
N MET A 1 -26.06 -8.46 -16.02
CA MET A 1 -24.74 -9.04 -15.80
C MET A 1 -24.87 -10.18 -14.80
N ALA A 2 -24.28 -11.34 -15.06
CA ALA A 2 -24.23 -12.39 -14.07
C ALA A 2 -23.24 -11.97 -12.95
N PRO A 3 -23.51 -12.29 -11.68
CA PRO A 3 -22.58 -12.04 -10.59
C PRO A 3 -21.26 -12.76 -10.84
N HIS A 4 -20.13 -12.09 -10.57
CA HIS A 4 -18.83 -12.75 -10.58
C HIS A 4 -18.67 -13.58 -9.30
N GLU A 5 -18.05 -14.75 -9.43
CA GLU A 5 -17.65 -15.52 -8.25
C GLU A 5 -16.55 -14.80 -7.49
N ILE A 6 -16.66 -14.80 -6.17
CA ILE A 6 -15.61 -14.26 -5.29
C ILE A 6 -14.52 -15.33 -5.19
N THR A 7 -13.37 -15.07 -5.80
CA THR A 7 -12.20 -15.94 -5.70
C THR A 7 -11.38 -15.59 -4.48
N LYS A 8 -10.86 -16.61 -3.79
CA LYS A 8 -9.93 -16.40 -2.68
C LYS A 8 -8.62 -15.80 -3.21
N PRO A 9 -7.99 -14.86 -2.49
CA PRO A 9 -6.68 -14.36 -2.88
C PRO A 9 -5.64 -15.49 -2.87
N GLU A 10 -4.63 -15.39 -3.71
CA GLU A 10 -3.49 -16.30 -3.69
C GLU A 10 -2.84 -16.27 -2.29
N GLY A 11 -2.44 -17.45 -1.79
CA GLY A 11 -1.94 -17.59 -0.42
C GLY A 11 -3.02 -17.67 0.66
N GLY A 12 -4.30 -17.58 0.30
CA GLY A 12 -5.42 -17.72 1.22
C GLY A 12 -5.69 -16.46 2.06
N VAL A 13 -6.45 -16.64 3.13
CA VAL A 13 -6.80 -15.56 4.04
C VAL A 13 -5.58 -15.18 4.88
N ARG A 14 -5.20 -13.90 4.85
CA ARG A 14 -4.03 -13.37 5.56
C ARG A 14 -4.21 -11.92 5.95
N SER A 15 -3.40 -11.49 6.91
CA SER A 15 -3.26 -10.07 7.22
C SER A 15 -2.53 -9.34 6.10
N PHE A 16 -3.08 -8.26 5.62
CA PHE A 16 -2.42 -7.40 4.63
C PHE A 16 -1.37 -6.52 5.33
N THR A 17 -0.11 -6.59 4.91
CA THR A 17 0.98 -5.78 5.44
C THR A 17 1.70 -5.06 4.32
N PHE A 18 2.21 -3.87 4.58
CA PHE A 18 2.98 -3.11 3.61
C PHE A 18 4.23 -3.89 3.15
N ASP A 19 4.98 -4.45 4.10
CA ASP A 19 6.25 -5.14 3.83
C ASP A 19 6.09 -6.40 2.96
N LEU A 20 4.94 -7.06 3.04
CA LEU A 20 4.71 -8.32 2.30
C LEU A 20 3.98 -8.10 0.96
N GLU A 21 3.17 -7.06 0.85
CA GLU A 21 2.32 -6.89 -0.32
C GLU A 21 2.78 -5.71 -1.21
N VAL A 22 3.25 -4.62 -0.60
CA VAL A 22 3.60 -3.40 -1.32
C VAL A 22 5.11 -3.26 -1.52
N GLN A 23 5.91 -3.55 -0.50
CA GLN A 23 7.36 -3.42 -0.60
C GLN A 23 7.95 -4.24 -1.77
N PRO A 24 7.52 -5.48 -2.07
CA PRO A 24 8.01 -6.20 -3.25
C PRO A 24 7.73 -5.49 -4.58
N VAL A 25 6.62 -4.75 -4.68
CA VAL A 25 6.32 -3.92 -5.87
C VAL A 25 7.32 -2.79 -6.00
N LEU A 26 7.64 -2.11 -4.88
CA LEU A 26 8.63 -1.04 -4.85
C LEU A 26 10.03 -1.58 -5.18
N ASP A 27 10.40 -2.72 -4.60
CA ASP A 27 11.71 -3.36 -4.81
C ASP A 27 11.93 -3.76 -6.27
N ARG A 28 10.88 -4.20 -6.97
CA ARG A 28 10.98 -4.53 -8.38
C ARG A 28 10.93 -3.31 -9.29
N ALA A 29 9.96 -2.42 -9.07
CA ALA A 29 9.58 -1.41 -10.06
C ALA A 29 10.11 -0.01 -9.78
N CYS A 30 10.51 0.30 -8.54
CA CYS A 30 10.77 1.68 -8.12
C CYS A 30 12.22 1.93 -7.67
N ILE A 31 12.85 1.00 -6.96
CA ILE A 31 14.18 1.21 -6.35
C ILE A 31 15.31 1.40 -7.37
N ALA A 32 15.13 1.02 -8.64
CA ALA A 32 16.11 1.31 -9.68
C ALA A 32 16.40 2.81 -9.85
N CYS A 33 15.46 3.68 -9.44
CA CYS A 33 15.59 5.13 -9.44
C CYS A 33 15.42 5.75 -8.05
N HIS A 34 14.73 5.06 -7.15
CA HIS A 34 14.37 5.52 -5.80
C HIS A 34 15.10 4.72 -4.73
N ASP A 35 16.42 4.66 -4.83
CA ASP A 35 17.30 3.88 -3.95
C ASP A 35 17.90 4.70 -2.79
N GLY A 36 17.55 5.98 -2.69
CA GLY A 36 18.07 6.89 -1.68
C GLY A 36 19.46 7.46 -1.97
N SER A 37 20.08 7.11 -3.11
CA SER A 37 21.39 7.67 -3.52
C SER A 37 21.30 9.08 -4.11
N ASN A 38 20.11 9.54 -4.40
CA ASN A 38 19.83 10.81 -5.05
C ASN A 38 18.82 11.64 -4.23
N LYS A 39 18.34 12.76 -4.77
CA LYS A 39 17.36 13.64 -4.10
C LYS A 39 15.91 13.14 -4.20
N LEU A 40 15.67 11.99 -4.82
CA LEU A 40 14.34 11.39 -4.92
C LEU A 40 13.98 10.69 -3.61
N ALA A 41 12.70 10.41 -3.43
CA ALA A 41 12.22 9.62 -2.30
C ALA A 41 12.89 8.23 -2.30
N ASP A 42 13.35 7.78 -1.14
CA ASP A 42 13.93 6.45 -0.96
C ASP A 42 12.82 5.43 -0.71
N PHE A 43 12.69 4.46 -1.60
CA PHE A 43 11.71 3.37 -1.50
C PHE A 43 12.35 2.02 -1.17
N THR A 44 13.63 2.00 -0.79
CA THR A 44 14.30 0.75 -0.39
C THR A 44 13.69 0.19 0.90
N GLY A 45 13.49 -1.12 0.93
CA GLY A 45 13.00 -1.82 2.11
C GLY A 45 14.03 -1.92 3.23
N GLY A 46 13.57 -2.32 4.42
CA GLY A 46 14.41 -2.64 5.57
C GLY A 46 14.93 -1.46 6.38
N LYS A 47 14.76 -0.22 5.93
CA LYS A 47 15.08 0.97 6.71
C LYS A 47 13.88 1.38 7.57
N ILE A 48 14.07 1.45 8.88
CA ILE A 48 13.03 1.86 9.83
C ILE A 48 13.34 3.27 10.35
N ASP A 49 12.33 4.13 10.31
CA ASP A 49 12.39 5.43 10.96
C ASP A 49 12.33 5.24 12.49
N LYS A 50 13.33 5.74 13.19
CA LYS A 50 13.49 5.54 14.63
C LYS A 50 12.42 6.22 15.47
N PHE A 51 11.80 7.25 14.92
CA PHE A 51 10.80 8.04 15.65
C PHE A 51 9.41 7.42 15.55
N SER A 52 8.99 7.07 14.33
CA SER A 52 7.67 6.52 14.08
C SER A 52 7.59 4.99 14.17
N GLY A 53 8.74 4.29 14.02
CA GLY A 53 8.77 2.83 13.94
C GLY A 53 8.29 2.25 12.60
N PHE A 54 7.95 3.10 11.63
CA PHE A 54 7.55 2.68 10.31
C PHE A 54 8.72 2.59 9.32
N GLY A 55 8.54 1.83 8.25
CA GLY A 55 9.50 1.78 7.14
C GLY A 55 9.66 3.14 6.47
N VAL A 56 10.90 3.52 6.13
CA VAL A 56 11.18 4.77 5.41
C VAL A 56 10.47 4.80 4.06
N SER A 57 10.44 3.68 3.34
CA SER A 57 9.72 3.53 2.07
C SER A 57 8.21 3.81 2.21
N TYR A 58 7.61 3.30 3.29
CA TYR A 58 6.21 3.56 3.61
C TYR A 58 5.95 5.06 3.85
N LEU A 59 6.76 5.70 4.68
CA LEU A 59 6.63 7.12 5.00
C LEU A 59 6.82 8.01 3.75
N ASN A 60 7.78 7.65 2.90
CA ASN A 60 8.05 8.38 1.66
C ASN A 60 6.96 8.17 0.59
N LEU A 61 6.26 7.05 0.61
CA LEU A 61 5.15 6.77 -0.31
C LEU A 61 3.84 7.43 0.12
N HIS A 62 3.66 7.61 1.42
CA HIS A 62 2.43 8.10 2.04
C HIS A 62 1.90 9.43 1.49
N PRO A 63 2.75 10.45 1.18
CA PRO A 63 2.28 11.71 0.60
C PRO A 63 1.58 11.59 -0.76
N TYR A 64 1.76 10.46 -1.44
CA TYR A 64 1.15 10.19 -2.75
C TYR A 64 -0.14 9.37 -2.66
N VAL A 65 -0.64 9.15 -1.45
CA VAL A 65 -1.82 8.31 -1.19
C VAL A 65 -2.90 9.13 -0.50
N TYR A 66 -4.09 9.14 -1.08
CA TYR A 66 -5.26 9.76 -0.47
C TYR A 66 -6.02 8.71 0.34
N ARG A 67 -5.91 8.84 1.64
CA ARG A 67 -6.58 7.99 2.63
C ARG A 67 -7.21 8.82 3.73
N GLN A 68 -8.22 8.28 4.39
CA GLN A 68 -8.73 8.86 5.62
C GLN A 68 -7.67 8.86 6.71
N GLY A 69 -7.48 10.02 7.35
CA GLY A 69 -6.68 10.16 8.56
C GLY A 69 -7.57 10.22 9.81
N PRO A 70 -6.95 10.25 10.99
CA PRO A 70 -7.69 10.41 12.25
C PRO A 70 -8.47 11.73 12.34
N GLU A 71 -8.04 12.75 11.58
CA GLU A 71 -8.68 14.06 11.52
C GLU A 71 -9.73 14.16 10.40
N ALA A 72 -9.95 13.10 9.64
CA ALA A 72 -10.96 13.11 8.58
C ALA A 72 -12.37 13.11 9.17
N GLU A 73 -13.25 13.93 8.61
CA GLU A 73 -14.67 13.86 8.94
C GLU A 73 -15.24 12.52 8.47
N ILE A 74 -15.79 11.75 9.43
CA ILE A 74 -16.21 10.37 9.19
C ILE A 74 -17.66 10.32 8.69
N GLU A 75 -18.44 11.38 8.88
CA GLU A 75 -19.89 11.35 8.72
C GLU A 75 -20.36 11.30 7.26
N VAL A 76 -19.76 12.10 6.40
CA VAL A 76 -20.08 12.10 4.96
C VAL A 76 -18.83 12.45 4.18
N LEU A 77 -18.36 11.50 3.36
CA LEU A 77 -17.26 11.74 2.44
C LEU A 77 -17.80 12.14 1.07
N ASP A 78 -17.16 13.11 0.45
CA ASP A 78 -17.46 13.44 -0.94
C ASP A 78 -17.02 12.30 -1.87
N PRO A 79 -17.80 12.01 -2.92
CA PRO A 79 -17.38 11.04 -3.93
C PRO A 79 -16.00 11.39 -4.50
N TYR A 80 -15.12 10.40 -4.62
CA TYR A 80 -13.77 10.57 -5.14
C TYR A 80 -12.84 11.45 -4.30
N GLU A 81 -13.09 11.60 -3.01
CA GLU A 81 -12.20 12.34 -2.11
C GLU A 81 -10.97 11.51 -1.72
N TYR A 82 -11.17 10.23 -1.46
CA TYR A 82 -10.13 9.30 -1.01
C TYR A 82 -10.02 8.07 -1.91
N HIS A 83 -9.14 7.13 -1.53
CA HIS A 83 -8.93 5.83 -2.16
C HIS A 83 -8.03 5.82 -3.41
N ALA A 84 -7.81 4.63 -3.97
CA ALA A 84 -6.87 4.40 -5.04
C ALA A 84 -7.18 5.20 -6.31
N SER A 85 -8.46 5.31 -6.68
CA SER A 85 -8.89 5.96 -7.93
C SER A 85 -8.46 7.42 -8.05
N VAL A 86 -8.29 8.11 -6.93
CA VAL A 86 -7.94 9.53 -6.87
C VAL A 86 -6.51 9.78 -6.39
N SER A 87 -5.86 8.77 -5.83
CA SER A 87 -4.50 8.88 -5.29
C SER A 87 -3.48 9.27 -6.35
N PRO A 88 -2.62 10.27 -6.06
CA PRO A 88 -1.55 10.71 -6.97
C PRO A 88 -0.65 9.58 -7.44
N LEU A 89 -0.31 8.62 -6.56
CA LEU A 89 0.50 7.45 -6.90
C LEU A 89 -0.09 6.70 -8.11
N ILE A 90 -1.38 6.39 -8.05
CA ILE A 90 -2.05 5.63 -9.11
C ILE A 90 -2.12 6.45 -10.41
N LYS A 91 -2.39 7.75 -10.30
CA LYS A 91 -2.44 8.65 -11.46
C LYS A 91 -1.08 8.76 -12.14
N ILE A 92 -0.01 8.94 -11.37
CA ILE A 92 1.37 9.03 -11.88
C ILE A 92 1.76 7.74 -12.61
N LEU A 93 1.49 6.58 -12.03
CA LEU A 93 1.83 5.29 -12.62
C LEU A 93 1.01 5.01 -13.89
N LYS A 94 -0.29 5.33 -13.91
CA LYS A 94 -1.15 5.17 -15.09
C LYS A 94 -0.76 6.07 -16.26
N THR A 95 -0.22 7.26 -15.99
CA THR A 95 0.26 8.17 -17.04
C THR A 95 1.65 7.80 -17.57
N GLY A 96 2.27 6.73 -17.05
CA GLY A 96 3.53 6.22 -17.55
C GLY A 96 4.76 6.84 -16.90
N HIS A 97 4.89 6.73 -15.60
CA HIS A 97 6.04 7.23 -14.83
C HIS A 97 7.34 6.54 -15.24
N GLN A 98 8.21 7.25 -15.96
CA GLN A 98 9.55 6.81 -16.41
C GLN A 98 9.59 5.44 -17.13
N GLY A 99 8.48 5.01 -17.73
CA GLY A 99 8.38 3.70 -18.38
C GLY A 99 8.19 2.52 -17.42
N VAL A 100 7.85 2.77 -16.18
CA VAL A 100 7.50 1.70 -15.22
C VAL A 100 6.24 0.98 -15.70
N GLU A 101 6.35 -0.34 -15.79
CA GLU A 101 5.24 -1.24 -16.10
C GLU A 101 5.00 -2.18 -14.91
N LEU A 102 3.76 -2.20 -14.44
CA LEU A 102 3.33 -3.08 -13.35
C LEU A 102 2.50 -4.22 -13.89
N THR A 103 2.68 -5.40 -13.32
CA THR A 103 1.81 -6.55 -13.55
C THR A 103 0.44 -6.34 -12.91
N ASP A 104 -0.56 -7.13 -13.34
CA ASP A 104 -1.91 -7.08 -12.75
C ASP A 104 -1.90 -7.33 -11.24
N LYS A 105 -1.04 -8.24 -10.76
CA LYS A 105 -0.88 -8.52 -9.32
C LYS A 105 -0.34 -7.31 -8.56
N GLU A 106 0.62 -6.60 -9.12
CA GLU A 106 1.20 -5.40 -8.51
C GLU A 106 0.22 -4.24 -8.49
N TRP A 107 -0.55 -4.06 -9.58
CA TRP A 107 -1.66 -3.12 -9.58
C TRP A 107 -2.67 -3.46 -8.49
N GLN A 108 -3.04 -4.73 -8.37
CA GLN A 108 -3.97 -5.19 -7.34
C GLN A 108 -3.43 -4.96 -5.92
N ALA A 109 -2.14 -5.20 -5.70
CA ALA A 109 -1.50 -4.94 -4.40
C ALA A 109 -1.57 -3.45 -4.01
N LEU A 110 -1.28 -2.55 -4.96
CA LEU A 110 -1.35 -1.10 -4.72
C LEU A 110 -2.78 -0.62 -4.49
N TYR A 111 -3.74 -1.09 -5.29
CA TYR A 111 -5.15 -0.73 -5.11
C TYR A 111 -5.67 -1.21 -3.75
N ASN A 112 -5.46 -2.48 -3.43
CA ASN A 112 -5.90 -3.05 -2.16
C ASN A 112 -5.26 -2.31 -0.98
N TRP A 113 -3.96 -1.99 -1.06
CA TRP A 113 -3.29 -1.26 0.00
C TRP A 113 -3.94 0.09 0.28
N ILE A 114 -4.18 0.87 -0.77
CA ILE A 114 -4.77 2.20 -0.63
C ILE A 114 -6.21 2.10 -0.16
N ASP A 115 -7.00 1.19 -0.75
CA ASP A 115 -8.42 1.04 -0.44
C ASP A 115 -8.66 0.42 0.95
N PHE A 116 -7.67 -0.30 1.49
CA PHE A 116 -7.64 -0.73 2.90
C PHE A 116 -7.14 0.36 3.87
N ASN A 117 -7.06 1.61 3.42
CA ASN A 117 -6.60 2.75 4.19
C ASN A 117 -5.09 2.72 4.51
N ALA A 118 -4.29 2.20 3.59
CA ALA A 118 -2.84 2.16 3.63
C ALA A 118 -2.24 1.56 4.93
N PRO A 119 -2.61 0.33 5.32
CA PRO A 119 -2.06 -0.29 6.53
C PRO A 119 -0.56 -0.55 6.39
N TYR A 120 0.21 -0.31 7.47
CA TYR A 120 1.59 -0.75 7.56
C TYR A 120 1.68 -2.15 8.17
N HIS A 121 1.07 -2.33 9.35
CA HIS A 121 0.99 -3.61 10.04
C HIS A 121 -0.34 -4.31 9.73
N GLY A 122 -0.27 -5.55 9.30
CA GLY A 122 -1.48 -6.36 9.09
C GLY A 122 -1.97 -7.06 10.36
N LYS A 123 -1.14 -7.05 11.40
CA LYS A 123 -1.47 -7.59 12.72
C LYS A 123 -0.65 -6.88 13.78
N PHE A 124 -1.22 -6.70 14.94
CA PHE A 124 -0.49 -6.23 16.10
C PHE A 124 0.37 -7.35 16.70
N LYS A 125 1.55 -7.00 17.17
CA LYS A 125 2.35 -7.93 17.95
C LYS A 125 1.59 -8.27 19.23
N ALA A 126 1.50 -9.55 19.54
CA ALA A 126 0.72 -10.06 20.69
C ALA A 126 1.10 -9.40 22.02
N ASN A 127 2.34 -8.92 22.15
CA ASN A 127 2.87 -8.31 23.37
C ASN A 127 2.48 -6.85 23.57
N GLU A 128 2.08 -6.16 22.49
CA GLU A 128 1.79 -4.72 22.54
C GLU A 128 0.29 -4.42 22.65
N PHE A 129 -0.53 -5.28 22.06
CA PHE A 129 -1.99 -5.12 22.07
C PHE A 129 -2.63 -6.50 22.17
N LYS A 130 -2.93 -7.03 23.32
CA LYS A 130 -3.79 -8.20 23.58
C LYS A 130 -4.25 -9.00 22.32
N GLY A 131 -3.31 -9.36 21.44
CA GLY A 131 -3.61 -9.97 20.13
C GLY A 131 -4.37 -11.29 20.26
N VAL A 132 -4.24 -11.98 21.40
CA VAL A 132 -5.00 -13.18 21.73
C VAL A 132 -6.49 -12.87 21.82
N GLU A 133 -6.86 -11.70 22.36
CA GLU A 133 -8.27 -11.29 22.44
C GLU A 133 -8.88 -11.03 21.07
N GLN A 134 -8.09 -10.56 20.10
CA GLN A 134 -8.58 -10.35 18.73
C GLN A 134 -8.87 -11.67 18.01
N ILE A 135 -8.05 -12.69 18.20
CA ILE A 135 -8.26 -14.02 17.64
C ILE A 135 -9.55 -14.63 18.24
N SER A 136 -9.68 -14.57 19.56
CA SER A 136 -10.86 -15.06 20.26
C SER A 136 -12.11 -14.30 19.81
N ARG A 137 -12.03 -12.99 19.70
CA ARG A 137 -13.12 -12.15 19.23
C ARG A 137 -13.51 -12.45 17.78
N ARG A 138 -12.54 -12.64 16.90
CA ARG A 138 -12.79 -13.05 15.51
C ARG A 138 -13.51 -14.39 15.47
N THR A 139 -13.03 -15.38 16.23
CA THR A 139 -13.64 -16.71 16.30
C THR A 139 -15.10 -16.62 16.78
N GLU A 140 -15.34 -15.94 17.88
CA GLU A 140 -16.69 -15.70 18.40
C GLU A 140 -17.63 -15.07 17.37
N LEU A 141 -17.18 -14.00 16.71
CA LEU A 141 -17.99 -13.29 15.70
C LEU A 141 -18.25 -14.15 14.47
N THR A 142 -17.28 -14.94 14.04
CA THR A 142 -17.42 -15.81 12.86
C THR A 142 -18.40 -16.96 13.17
N GLU A 143 -18.30 -17.56 14.33
CA GLU A 143 -19.26 -18.59 14.76
C GLU A 143 -20.67 -18.02 14.87
N LYS A 144 -20.81 -16.85 15.48
CA LYS A 144 -22.09 -16.19 15.70
C LYS A 144 -22.81 -15.77 14.42
N TYR A 145 -22.09 -15.18 13.49
CA TYR A 145 -22.69 -14.53 12.32
C TYR A 145 -22.51 -15.31 11.02
N ALA A 146 -21.36 -15.94 10.80
CA ALA A 146 -21.10 -16.75 9.62
C ALA A 146 -21.41 -18.26 9.83
N ARG A 147 -21.70 -18.68 11.05
CA ARG A 147 -22.00 -20.09 11.43
C ARG A 147 -20.93 -21.06 10.93
N SER A 148 -19.69 -20.61 10.87
CA SER A 148 -18.54 -21.42 10.46
C SER A 148 -17.41 -21.23 11.45
N GLY A 149 -16.70 -22.32 11.74
CA GLY A 149 -15.48 -22.26 12.54
C GLY A 149 -14.35 -21.59 11.75
N VAL A 150 -13.44 -20.91 12.44
CA VAL A 150 -12.21 -20.35 11.86
C VAL A 150 -11.03 -21.18 12.31
N ASP A 151 -10.37 -21.86 11.39
CA ASP A 151 -9.06 -22.47 11.67
C ASP A 151 -7.94 -21.46 11.32
N TRP A 152 -7.70 -20.52 12.22
CA TRP A 152 -6.67 -19.50 12.07
C TRP A 152 -5.26 -20.07 11.98
N GLN A 153 -5.01 -21.26 12.55
CA GLN A 153 -3.70 -21.92 12.43
C GLN A 153 -3.48 -22.45 11.03
N SER A 154 -4.51 -23.02 10.40
CA SER A 154 -4.47 -23.42 9.00
C SER A 154 -4.24 -22.23 8.06
N GLU A 155 -4.89 -21.10 8.34
CA GLU A 155 -4.67 -19.87 7.58
C GLU A 155 -3.21 -19.40 7.66
N ILE A 156 -2.62 -19.40 8.86
CA ILE A 156 -1.20 -19.02 9.03
C ILE A 156 -0.27 -19.99 8.29
N ARG A 157 -0.51 -21.30 8.40
CA ARG A 157 0.30 -22.33 7.73
C ARG A 157 0.20 -22.19 6.21
N SER A 158 -0.99 -21.99 5.68
CA SER A 158 -1.21 -21.82 4.24
C SER A 158 -0.49 -20.59 3.72
N TYR A 159 -0.51 -19.51 4.47
CA TYR A 159 0.19 -18.29 4.07
C TYR A 159 1.71 -18.40 4.20
N ALA A 160 2.24 -19.05 5.25
CA ALA A 160 3.66 -19.32 5.37
C ALA A 160 4.17 -20.14 4.16
N LYS A 161 3.44 -21.20 3.79
CA LYS A 161 3.76 -22.01 2.62
C LYS A 161 3.72 -21.20 1.30
N TYR A 162 2.75 -20.30 1.17
CA TYR A 162 2.69 -19.39 0.01
C TYR A 162 3.92 -18.50 -0.05
N LEU A 163 4.37 -17.91 1.06
CA LEU A 163 5.55 -17.06 1.11
C LEU A 163 6.85 -17.81 0.78
N GLU A 164 6.98 -19.06 1.23
CA GLU A 164 8.15 -19.91 0.92
C GLU A 164 8.30 -20.15 -0.59
N GLY A 165 7.19 -20.18 -1.33
CA GLY A 165 7.19 -20.34 -2.78
C GLY A 165 7.37 -19.04 -3.58
N GLN A 166 7.47 -17.89 -2.92
CA GLN A 166 7.66 -16.60 -3.61
C GLN A 166 9.13 -16.27 -3.78
N GLU A 167 9.58 -16.17 -5.02
CA GLU A 167 10.89 -15.60 -5.33
C GLU A 167 10.84 -14.08 -5.13
N LYS A 168 11.90 -13.52 -4.53
CA LYS A 168 12.04 -12.05 -4.46
C LYS A 168 12.35 -11.55 -5.87
N PRO A 169 11.50 -10.72 -6.45
CA PRO A 169 11.74 -10.22 -7.79
C PRO A 169 13.01 -9.37 -7.83
N ALA A 170 13.83 -9.58 -8.86
CA ALA A 170 14.96 -8.70 -9.12
C ALA A 170 14.46 -7.30 -9.55
N PRO A 171 15.14 -6.22 -9.14
CA PRO A 171 14.79 -4.87 -9.57
C PRO A 171 14.87 -4.75 -11.10
N VAL A 172 13.81 -4.23 -11.70
CA VAL A 172 13.74 -3.97 -13.14
C VAL A 172 14.04 -2.49 -13.38
N LYS A 173 15.12 -2.20 -14.12
CA LYS A 173 15.42 -0.85 -14.55
C LYS A 173 14.54 -0.53 -15.76
N PRO A 174 13.59 0.41 -15.67
CA PRO A 174 12.72 0.74 -16.79
C PRO A 174 13.52 1.37 -17.93
N GLU A 175 13.16 1.04 -19.16
CA GLU A 175 13.67 1.74 -20.32
C GLU A 175 13.15 3.17 -20.32
N LYS A 176 14.04 4.15 -20.51
CA LYS A 176 13.64 5.55 -20.60
C LYS A 176 12.78 5.75 -21.85
N LYS A 177 11.47 5.89 -21.65
CA LYS A 177 10.58 6.36 -22.71
C LYS A 177 10.74 7.88 -22.84
N GLU A 178 11.09 8.36 -24.03
CA GLU A 178 11.05 9.80 -24.30
C GLU A 178 9.60 10.26 -24.31
N TYR A 179 9.25 11.11 -23.37
CA TYR A 179 7.92 11.74 -23.37
C TYR A 179 7.83 12.76 -24.49
N LYS A 180 6.90 12.56 -25.40
CA LYS A 180 6.65 13.47 -26.53
C LYS A 180 6.03 14.79 -26.09
N ASP A 181 5.50 14.89 -24.88
CA ASP A 181 4.83 16.07 -24.40
C ASP A 181 5.46 16.61 -23.10
N LYS A 182 6.21 17.69 -23.22
CA LYS A 182 6.82 18.41 -22.09
C LYS A 182 5.78 19.09 -21.19
N ASP A 183 4.60 19.41 -21.72
CA ASP A 183 3.56 20.16 -21.02
C ASP A 183 2.79 19.26 -20.04
N GLU A 184 2.61 17.99 -20.36
CA GLU A 184 1.97 17.03 -19.48
C GLU A 184 2.83 16.74 -18.24
N LYS A 185 4.16 16.62 -18.44
CA LYS A 185 5.13 16.48 -17.36
C LYS A 185 5.12 17.69 -16.40
N VAL A 186 5.00 18.89 -16.95
CA VAL A 186 4.94 20.15 -16.17
C VAL A 186 3.62 20.28 -15.41
N ARG A 187 2.50 19.81 -15.98
CA ARG A 187 1.20 19.79 -15.30
C ARG A 187 1.18 18.85 -14.08
N LEU A 188 1.73 17.64 -14.22
CA LEU A 188 1.82 16.67 -13.13
C LEU A 188 2.74 17.18 -12.01
N ILE A 189 3.89 17.74 -12.34
CA ILE A 189 4.83 18.30 -11.36
C ILE A 189 4.22 19.53 -10.65
N LYS A 190 3.41 20.34 -11.33
CA LYS A 190 2.74 21.51 -10.73
C LYS A 190 1.55 21.15 -9.84
N LEU A 191 0.95 19.97 -10.00
CA LEU A 191 -0.13 19.48 -9.14
C LEU A 191 0.40 18.92 -7.81
N LEU A 192 1.63 18.37 -7.79
CA LEU A 192 2.23 17.76 -6.61
C LEU A 192 2.54 18.73 -5.44
N PRO A 193 3.04 19.97 -5.65
CA PRO A 193 3.44 20.84 -4.54
C PRO A 193 2.30 21.53 -3.80
N ARG A 194 1.10 21.60 -4.39
CA ARG A 194 -0.02 22.34 -3.79
C ARG A 194 -0.83 21.52 -2.78
N LEU A 195 -0.64 20.20 -2.75
CA LEU A 195 -1.50 19.27 -2.00
C LEU A 195 -0.86 18.71 -0.72
N CYS A 196 0.45 18.88 -0.50
CA CYS A 196 1.16 18.18 0.58
C CYS A 196 2.12 19.01 1.43
N LEU A 197 2.02 20.33 1.44
CA LEU A 197 2.74 21.13 2.42
C LEU A 197 1.75 21.67 3.47
N PRO A 198 1.88 21.30 4.75
CA PRO A 198 1.17 21.99 5.81
C PRO A 198 1.54 23.47 5.71
N LYS A 199 0.55 24.35 5.67
CA LYS A 199 0.76 25.79 5.76
C LYS A 199 1.60 26.05 7.00
N LYS A 200 2.84 26.53 6.83
CA LYS A 200 3.63 27.06 7.95
C LYS A 200 2.84 28.21 8.54
N GLU A 201 2.12 27.96 9.61
CA GLU A 201 1.61 29.04 10.44
C GLU A 201 2.80 29.85 10.93
N LYS A 202 2.87 31.09 10.48
CA LYS A 202 3.76 32.08 11.08
C LYS A 202 3.30 32.28 12.53
N ARG A 203 4.00 31.67 13.47
CA ARG A 203 3.89 32.06 14.87
C ARG A 203 4.29 33.54 14.97
N ARG A 204 3.33 34.38 15.32
CA ARG A 204 3.56 35.72 15.84
C ARG A 204 3.89 35.62 17.34
#